data_33d2503459978979302e6390fa636406
#
_entry.id   33d2503459978979302e6390fa636406
#
_cell.length_a   1.000
_cell.length_b   1.000
_cell.length_c   1.000
_cell.angle_alpha   90.00
_cell.angle_beta   90.00
_cell.angle_gamma   90.00
#
_symmetry.space_group_name_H-M   'P 1'
#
loop_
_entity.id
_entity.type
_entity.pdbx_description
1 polymer ?
#
loop_
_entity_poly.entity_id
_entity_poly.type
_entity_poly.pdbx_seq_one_letter_code
_entity_poly.pdbx_strand_id
1 'polypeptide(L)'
;PGVLTRLMACPPTCGAAAALLVSEAFAKRHGLRTDVFIAAQAMTTDKPDAFESHDMMNLVGYSMTEAAAQRVYAQAGVGPEDLDVVELHDCFAQNELITYEALGLCAPGEAAAFIDAGDNTYGGKVVTNPSGGLLSKGHPLGATGLAQCYELTHQLRGTAEQRQVPGARTALQHNLGLGGACVVTLYQAA
;
A
#
# COMPACT_ATOMS: atom_id res chain seq x y z
N PRO A 1 30.24 10.47 3.09
CA PRO A 1 28.98 10.40 2.36
C PRO A 1 28.46 8.98 2.45
N GLY A 2 27.26 8.81 3.01
CA GLY A 2 26.62 7.50 3.09
C GLY A 2 26.02 7.07 1.74
N VAL A 3 25.49 5.86 1.69
CA VAL A 3 24.79 5.31 0.52
C VAL A 3 23.42 5.96 0.31
N LEU A 4 22.83 6.57 1.36
CA LEU A 4 21.54 7.25 1.28
C LEU A 4 21.70 8.65 0.67
N THR A 5 20.86 8.95 -0.32
CA THR A 5 20.84 10.24 -1.01
C THR A 5 19.49 10.95 -0.77
N ARG A 6 19.44 12.26 -1.07
CA ARG A 6 18.20 13.03 -0.99
C ARG A 6 17.08 12.46 -1.88
N LEU A 7 17.41 11.85 -2.99
CA LEU A 7 16.43 11.25 -3.90
C LEU A 7 15.76 9.99 -3.34
N MET A 8 16.28 9.45 -2.24
CA MET A 8 15.70 8.33 -1.50
C MET A 8 14.72 8.78 -0.40
N ALA A 9 14.38 10.05 -0.36
CA ALA A 9 13.41 10.61 0.57
C ALA A 9 12.33 11.37 -0.22
N CYS A 10 11.07 11.16 0.12
CA CYS A 10 9.96 11.85 -0.53
C CYS A 10 10.06 13.38 -0.35
N PRO A 11 9.73 14.17 -1.38
CA PRO A 11 9.71 15.61 -1.26
C PRO A 11 8.50 16.09 -0.46
N PRO A 12 8.63 17.13 0.38
CA PRO A 12 7.47 17.83 0.94
C PRO A 12 6.60 18.37 -0.21
N THR A 13 5.30 18.10 -0.14
CA THR A 13 4.39 18.38 -1.27
C THR A 13 3.06 18.89 -0.74
N CYS A 14 2.42 19.77 -1.51
CA CYS A 14 1.02 20.15 -1.30
C CYS A 14 0.13 19.36 -2.25
N GLY A 15 -1.05 18.97 -1.79
CA GLY A 15 -2.02 18.25 -2.60
C GLY A 15 -3.33 18.01 -1.86
N ALA A 16 -4.33 17.58 -2.61
CA ALA A 16 -5.63 17.19 -2.08
C ALA A 16 -6.12 15.93 -2.80
N ALA A 17 -6.86 15.11 -2.10
CA ALA A 17 -7.55 13.95 -2.65
C ALA A 17 -8.89 13.77 -1.92
N ALA A 18 -9.87 13.18 -2.60
CA ALA A 18 -11.19 12.89 -2.07
C ALA A 18 -11.67 11.53 -2.56
N ALA A 19 -12.39 10.83 -1.71
CA ALA A 19 -13.06 9.58 -2.04
C ALA A 19 -14.52 9.63 -1.54
N LEU A 20 -15.43 9.09 -2.33
CA LEU A 20 -16.82 8.95 -1.94
C LEU A 20 -17.07 7.48 -1.54
N LEU A 21 -17.33 7.26 -0.27
CA LEU A 21 -17.74 5.95 0.24
C LEU A 21 -19.25 5.93 0.45
N VAL A 22 -19.88 4.91 -0.09
CA VAL A 22 -21.31 4.70 0.04
C VAL A 22 -21.62 3.23 0.29
N SER A 23 -22.75 2.94 0.92
CA SER A 23 -23.23 1.56 0.99
C SER A 23 -23.64 1.06 -0.38
N GLU A 24 -23.58 -0.23 -0.60
CA GLU A 24 -24.05 -0.85 -1.85
C GLU A 24 -25.50 -0.51 -2.15
N ALA A 25 -26.36 -0.52 -1.11
CA ALA A 25 -27.75 -0.17 -1.25
C ALA A 25 -27.97 1.29 -1.69
N PHE A 26 -27.14 2.22 -1.19
CA PHE A 26 -27.16 3.60 -1.62
C PHE A 26 -26.71 3.73 -3.08
N ALA A 27 -25.61 3.08 -3.43
CA ALA A 27 -25.07 3.10 -4.79
C ALA A 27 -26.10 2.59 -5.81
N LYS A 28 -26.70 1.43 -5.56
CA LYS A 28 -27.77 0.86 -6.40
C LYS A 28 -28.97 1.80 -6.56
N ARG A 29 -29.44 2.39 -5.46
CA ARG A 29 -30.58 3.32 -5.48
C ARG A 29 -30.32 4.59 -6.31
N HIS A 30 -29.07 5.06 -6.35
CA HIS A 30 -28.66 6.28 -7.04
C HIS A 30 -27.94 6.05 -8.37
N GLY A 31 -27.91 4.81 -8.86
CA GLY A 31 -27.25 4.47 -10.13
C GLY A 31 -25.75 4.73 -10.12
N LEU A 32 -25.11 4.64 -8.96
CA LEU A 32 -23.65 4.78 -8.84
C LEU A 32 -22.94 3.46 -9.17
N ARG A 33 -21.68 3.55 -9.59
CA ARG A 33 -20.87 2.37 -9.86
C ARG A 33 -20.61 1.59 -8.56
N THR A 34 -20.70 0.26 -8.65
CA THR A 34 -20.44 -0.69 -7.56
C THR A 34 -19.35 -1.70 -7.92
N ASP A 35 -18.56 -1.38 -8.91
CA ASP A 35 -17.57 -2.25 -9.53
C ASP A 35 -16.25 -2.36 -8.74
N VAL A 36 -16.07 -1.54 -7.71
CA VAL A 36 -14.93 -1.62 -6.77
C VAL A 36 -15.46 -1.44 -5.36
N PHE A 37 -14.99 -2.29 -4.45
CA PHE A 37 -15.39 -2.24 -3.06
C PHE A 37 -14.21 -2.49 -2.11
N ILE A 38 -14.33 -2.02 -0.87
CA ILE A 38 -13.39 -2.32 0.21
C ILE A 38 -13.76 -3.70 0.74
N ALA A 39 -12.90 -4.69 0.51
CA ALA A 39 -13.09 -6.06 0.99
C ALA A 39 -12.69 -6.22 2.46
N ALA A 40 -11.61 -5.55 2.87
CA ALA A 40 -11.12 -5.57 4.25
C ALA A 40 -10.34 -4.30 4.58
N GLN A 41 -10.31 -3.96 5.87
CA GLN A 41 -9.46 -2.88 6.37
C GLN A 41 -9.04 -3.15 7.81
N ALA A 42 -7.79 -2.87 8.12
CA ALA A 42 -7.29 -2.92 9.48
C ALA A 42 -6.43 -1.70 9.80
N MET A 43 -6.53 -1.23 11.02
CA MET A 43 -5.62 -0.26 11.61
C MET A 43 -4.90 -0.91 12.78
N THR A 44 -3.61 -0.67 12.88
CA THR A 44 -2.75 -1.09 13.98
C THR A 44 -1.98 0.09 14.53
N THR A 45 -1.52 -0.04 15.76
CA THR A 45 -0.63 0.91 16.41
C THR A 45 0.62 0.18 16.88
N ASP A 46 1.62 0.91 17.33
CA ASP A 46 2.83 0.32 17.91
C ASP A 46 2.48 -0.69 19.00
N LYS A 47 3.23 -1.80 19.03
CA LYS A 47 3.14 -2.76 20.11
C LYS A 47 3.80 -2.21 21.36
N PRO A 48 3.37 -2.63 22.57
CA PRO A 48 3.96 -2.15 23.82
C PRO A 48 5.48 -2.34 23.91
N ASP A 49 6.01 -3.38 23.27
CA ASP A 49 7.43 -3.74 23.27
C ASP A 49 8.23 -3.13 22.11
N ALA A 50 7.60 -2.28 21.27
CA ALA A 50 8.26 -1.72 20.09
C ALA A 50 9.58 -1.00 20.41
N PHE A 51 9.63 -0.29 21.55
CA PHE A 51 10.83 0.41 22.02
C PHE A 51 11.73 -0.47 22.91
N GLU A 52 11.17 -1.47 23.59
CA GLU A 52 11.91 -2.34 24.52
C GLU A 52 12.61 -3.49 23.79
N SER A 53 12.15 -3.85 22.61
CA SER A 53 12.74 -4.92 21.79
C SER A 53 14.15 -4.62 21.28
N HIS A 54 14.59 -3.36 21.30
CA HIS A 54 15.83 -2.88 20.70
C HIS A 54 15.97 -3.25 19.22
N ASP A 55 14.87 -3.57 18.55
CA ASP A 55 14.82 -3.89 17.13
C ASP A 55 14.37 -2.65 16.33
N MET A 56 15.28 -2.13 15.54
CA MET A 56 15.04 -0.96 14.70
C MET A 56 13.95 -1.19 13.64
N MET A 57 13.72 -2.45 13.24
CA MET A 57 12.65 -2.79 12.28
C MET A 57 11.27 -2.54 12.90
N ASN A 58 11.10 -2.89 14.18
CA ASN A 58 9.86 -2.61 14.91
C ASN A 58 9.64 -1.10 15.08
N LEU A 59 10.71 -0.35 15.34
CA LEU A 59 10.64 1.09 15.52
C LEU A 59 10.17 1.83 14.25
N VAL A 60 10.50 1.31 13.06
CA VAL A 60 10.09 1.87 11.76
C VAL A 60 8.82 1.23 11.20
N GLY A 61 8.08 0.47 12.00
CA GLY A 61 6.73 0.02 11.71
C GLY A 61 6.58 -1.35 11.05
N TYR A 62 7.65 -2.18 11.02
CA TYR A 62 7.59 -3.52 10.43
C TYR A 62 6.48 -4.37 11.05
N SER A 63 6.54 -4.62 12.36
CA SER A 63 5.59 -5.48 13.05
C SER A 63 4.16 -4.93 13.07
N MET A 64 4.01 -3.62 13.03
CA MET A 64 2.73 -2.94 12.93
C MET A 64 2.10 -3.16 11.54
N THR A 65 2.89 -3.04 10.48
CA THR A 65 2.48 -3.31 9.09
C THR A 65 2.12 -4.77 8.90
N GLU A 66 2.98 -5.69 9.34
CA GLU A 66 2.73 -7.14 9.30
C GLU A 66 1.40 -7.50 9.97
N ALA A 67 1.17 -7.02 11.19
CA ALA A 67 -0.07 -7.29 11.92
C ALA A 67 -1.32 -6.74 11.22
N ALA A 68 -1.24 -5.57 10.58
CA ALA A 68 -2.34 -5.01 9.80
C ALA A 68 -2.61 -5.84 8.53
N ALA A 69 -1.55 -6.20 7.79
CA ALA A 69 -1.65 -7.01 6.59
C ALA A 69 -2.28 -8.39 6.86
N GLN A 70 -1.79 -9.10 7.88
CA GLN A 70 -2.34 -10.40 8.28
C GLN A 70 -3.83 -10.34 8.62
N ARG A 71 -4.28 -9.29 9.32
CA ARG A 71 -5.70 -9.09 9.63
C ARG A 71 -6.53 -8.87 8.38
N VAL A 72 -6.03 -8.09 7.44
CA VAL A 72 -6.70 -7.80 6.17
C VAL A 72 -6.80 -9.04 5.31
N TYR A 73 -5.72 -9.79 5.17
CA TYR A 73 -5.71 -11.06 4.43
C TYR A 73 -6.70 -12.07 5.02
N ALA A 74 -6.69 -12.23 6.34
CA ALA A 74 -7.62 -13.14 7.01
C ALA A 74 -9.09 -12.71 6.85
N GLN A 75 -9.39 -11.41 6.88
CA GLN A 75 -10.75 -10.89 6.69
C GLN A 75 -11.25 -11.07 5.26
N ALA A 76 -10.38 -10.86 4.28
CA ALA A 76 -10.74 -10.96 2.86
C ALA A 76 -10.66 -12.40 2.31
N GLY A 77 -10.01 -13.31 3.03
CA GLY A 77 -9.79 -14.69 2.58
C GLY A 77 -8.82 -14.80 1.40
N VAL A 78 -7.82 -13.91 1.34
CA VAL A 78 -6.77 -13.87 0.30
C VAL A 78 -5.40 -13.86 0.95
N GLY A 79 -4.36 -14.17 0.15
CA GLY A 79 -2.96 -14.05 0.53
C GLY A 79 -2.22 -12.93 -0.22
N PRO A 80 -0.97 -12.65 0.14
CA PRO A 80 -0.14 -11.71 -0.61
C PRO A 80 0.09 -12.13 -2.06
N GLU A 81 0.01 -13.42 -2.37
CA GLU A 81 0.12 -14.00 -3.71
C GLU A 81 -1.08 -13.69 -4.63
N ASP A 82 -2.19 -13.25 -4.06
CA ASP A 82 -3.41 -12.90 -4.80
C ASP A 82 -3.46 -11.41 -5.16
N LEU A 83 -2.44 -10.65 -4.79
CA LEU A 83 -2.38 -9.21 -5.05
C LEU A 83 -1.86 -8.91 -6.46
N ASP A 84 -2.60 -8.10 -7.22
CA ASP A 84 -2.17 -7.61 -8.53
C ASP A 84 -1.42 -6.29 -8.44
N VAL A 85 -1.84 -5.41 -7.52
CA VAL A 85 -1.29 -4.06 -7.39
C VAL A 85 -1.29 -3.60 -5.93
N VAL A 86 -0.21 -2.92 -5.55
CA VAL A 86 -0.03 -2.37 -4.20
C VAL A 86 0.38 -0.91 -4.29
N GLU A 87 -0.31 -0.03 -3.60
CA GLU A 87 0.16 1.32 -3.27
C GLU A 87 0.62 1.32 -1.82
N LEU A 88 1.93 1.35 -1.61
CA LEU A 88 2.54 1.34 -0.27
C LEU A 88 3.17 2.68 0.09
N HIS A 89 3.49 2.85 1.36
CA HIS A 89 4.03 4.09 1.91
C HIS A 89 5.55 4.13 1.80
N ASP A 90 6.06 4.52 0.63
CA ASP A 90 7.48 4.66 0.30
C ASP A 90 8.02 6.06 0.62
N CYS A 91 7.84 6.54 1.85
CA CYS A 91 8.38 7.85 2.25
C CYS A 91 9.92 7.92 2.18
N PHE A 92 10.58 6.78 2.29
CA PHE A 92 12.00 6.57 2.05
C PHE A 92 12.20 5.26 1.27
N ALA A 93 13.21 5.20 0.40
CA ALA A 93 13.48 4.01 -0.40
C ALA A 93 13.69 2.74 0.44
N GLN A 94 14.39 2.85 1.58
CA GLN A 94 14.56 1.70 2.49
C GLN A 94 13.26 1.27 3.16
N ASN A 95 12.31 2.19 3.35
CA ASN A 95 11.01 1.82 3.89
C ASN A 95 10.21 0.94 2.93
N GLU A 96 10.39 1.15 1.63
CA GLU A 96 9.80 0.28 0.60
C GLU A 96 10.27 -1.16 0.73
N LEU A 97 11.61 -1.38 0.92
CA LEU A 97 12.19 -2.71 1.15
C LEU A 97 11.57 -3.39 2.37
N ILE A 98 11.51 -2.67 3.48
CA ILE A 98 10.95 -3.15 4.75
C ILE A 98 9.46 -3.51 4.56
N THR A 99 8.73 -2.70 3.80
CA THR A 99 7.31 -2.90 3.57
C THR A 99 7.02 -4.10 2.68
N TYR A 100 7.86 -4.43 1.70
CA TYR A 100 7.71 -5.66 0.91
C TYR A 100 7.68 -6.91 1.79
N GLU A 101 8.61 -7.00 2.72
CA GLU A 101 8.71 -8.10 3.67
C GLU A 101 7.54 -8.08 4.66
N ALA A 102 7.21 -6.92 5.23
CA ALA A 102 6.13 -6.78 6.21
C ALA A 102 4.74 -7.06 5.63
N LEU A 103 4.51 -6.79 4.35
CA LEU A 103 3.29 -7.15 3.63
C LEU A 103 3.29 -8.61 3.15
N GLY A 104 4.41 -9.34 3.28
CA GLY A 104 4.56 -10.72 2.82
C GLY A 104 4.70 -10.87 1.30
N LEU A 105 5.05 -9.80 0.57
CA LEU A 105 5.29 -9.86 -0.87
C LEU A 105 6.56 -10.67 -1.21
N CYS A 106 7.49 -10.72 -0.27
CA CYS A 106 8.67 -11.59 -0.26
C CYS A 106 8.96 -12.06 1.16
N ALA A 107 9.82 -13.07 1.31
CA ALA A 107 10.24 -13.54 2.63
C ALA A 107 11.18 -12.52 3.32
N PRO A 108 11.27 -12.55 4.66
CA PRO A 108 12.22 -11.70 5.39
C PRO A 108 13.66 -11.88 4.89
N GLY A 109 14.34 -10.77 4.58
CA GLY A 109 15.68 -10.74 4.00
C GLY A 109 15.76 -10.88 2.49
N GLU A 110 14.63 -11.05 1.80
CA GLU A 110 14.57 -11.32 0.36
C GLU A 110 14.17 -10.09 -0.49
N ALA A 111 13.95 -8.93 0.12
CA ALA A 111 13.49 -7.74 -0.59
C ALA A 111 14.42 -7.33 -1.74
N ALA A 112 15.74 -7.45 -1.57
CA ALA A 112 16.69 -7.16 -2.64
C ALA A 112 16.55 -8.13 -3.83
N ALA A 113 16.46 -9.43 -3.56
CA ALA A 113 16.28 -10.45 -4.59
C ALA A 113 14.92 -10.28 -5.32
N PHE A 114 13.88 -9.90 -4.60
CA PHE A 114 12.57 -9.58 -5.15
C PHE A 114 12.61 -8.44 -6.16
N ILE A 115 13.38 -7.38 -5.86
CA ILE A 115 13.59 -6.25 -6.77
C ILE A 115 14.46 -6.65 -7.96
N ASP A 116 15.58 -7.33 -7.71
CA ASP A 116 16.51 -7.75 -8.77
C ASP A 116 15.84 -8.69 -9.78
N ALA A 117 14.88 -9.49 -9.34
CA ALA A 117 14.05 -10.33 -10.21
C ALA A 117 12.98 -9.55 -10.99
N GLY A 118 12.72 -8.29 -10.64
CA GLY A 118 11.64 -7.49 -11.21
C GLY A 118 10.25 -7.91 -10.73
N ASP A 119 10.16 -8.62 -9.62
CA ASP A 119 8.91 -9.15 -9.07
C ASP A 119 7.99 -8.06 -8.50
N ASN A 120 8.52 -6.85 -8.28
CA ASN A 120 7.81 -5.69 -7.76
C ASN A 120 7.26 -4.74 -8.84
N THR A 121 7.35 -5.09 -10.11
CA THR A 121 6.99 -4.20 -11.23
C THR A 121 6.20 -4.94 -12.31
N TYR A 122 5.88 -4.23 -13.39
CA TYR A 122 5.11 -4.77 -14.51
C TYR A 122 5.75 -6.02 -15.11
N GLY A 123 4.98 -7.10 -15.19
CA GLY A 123 5.44 -8.41 -15.64
C GLY A 123 6.05 -9.28 -14.54
N GLY A 124 6.20 -8.75 -13.33
CA GLY A 124 6.59 -9.49 -12.13
C GLY A 124 5.38 -10.08 -11.37
N LYS A 125 5.57 -10.38 -10.09
CA LYS A 125 4.54 -11.00 -9.25
C LYS A 125 3.44 -10.03 -8.86
N VAL A 126 3.80 -8.78 -8.53
CA VAL A 126 2.88 -7.72 -8.12
C VAL A 126 3.43 -6.37 -8.55
N VAL A 127 2.56 -5.47 -9.01
CA VAL A 127 3.00 -4.12 -9.34
C VAL A 127 2.89 -3.22 -8.12
N THR A 128 4.02 -2.64 -7.70
CA THR A 128 4.05 -1.73 -6.54
C THR A 128 4.17 -0.29 -7.01
N ASN A 129 3.41 0.60 -6.36
CA ASN A 129 3.41 2.04 -6.59
C ASN A 129 3.31 2.47 -8.06
N PRO A 130 2.35 1.96 -8.87
CA PRO A 130 2.21 2.38 -10.26
C PRO A 130 1.95 3.88 -10.39
N SER A 131 1.42 4.54 -9.34
CA SER A 131 1.25 5.99 -9.30
C SER A 131 2.55 6.79 -9.26
N GLY A 132 3.69 6.12 -9.03
CA GLY A 132 4.99 6.71 -8.74
C GLY A 132 5.31 6.78 -7.25
N GLY A 133 4.41 6.33 -6.39
CA GLY A 133 4.58 6.33 -4.94
C GLY A 133 4.80 7.73 -4.36
N LEU A 134 5.20 7.80 -3.10
CA LEU A 134 5.52 9.05 -2.43
C LEU A 134 6.85 9.64 -2.91
N LEU A 135 7.79 8.78 -3.30
CA LEU A 135 9.11 9.20 -3.77
C LEU A 135 9.03 10.01 -5.06
N SER A 136 8.21 9.60 -6.03
CA SER A 136 8.15 10.23 -7.34
C SER A 136 7.06 11.29 -7.45
N LYS A 137 5.82 11.00 -6.98
CA LYS A 137 4.72 11.98 -7.08
C LYS A 137 4.65 12.98 -5.92
N GLY A 138 5.36 12.71 -4.81
CA GLY A 138 5.32 13.52 -3.61
C GLY A 138 4.38 12.99 -2.53
N HIS A 139 4.48 13.58 -1.34
CA HIS A 139 3.77 13.13 -0.14
C HIS A 139 3.02 14.27 0.54
N PRO A 140 1.83 14.67 0.05
CA PRO A 140 0.95 15.58 0.77
C PRO A 140 0.29 14.79 1.91
N LEU A 141 0.81 14.95 3.14
CA LEU A 141 0.55 14.08 4.31
C LEU A 141 -0.91 13.73 4.53
N GLY A 142 -1.81 14.70 4.51
CA GLY A 142 -3.25 14.47 4.71
C GLY A 142 -3.98 13.89 3.48
N ALA A 143 -3.38 13.92 2.30
CA ALA A 143 -4.01 13.49 1.06
C ALA A 143 -3.52 12.14 0.55
N THR A 144 -2.33 11.69 0.96
CA THR A 144 -1.65 10.50 0.40
C THR A 144 -2.54 9.25 0.45
N GLY A 145 -3.16 8.94 1.57
CA GLY A 145 -4.01 7.74 1.70
C GLY A 145 -5.19 7.77 0.72
N LEU A 146 -5.84 8.92 0.53
CA LEU A 146 -6.93 9.05 -0.43
C LEU A 146 -6.43 9.07 -1.89
N ALA A 147 -5.20 9.54 -2.14
CA ALA A 147 -4.58 9.45 -3.45
C ALA A 147 -4.25 8.00 -3.83
N GLN A 148 -3.80 7.18 -2.89
CA GLN A 148 -3.63 5.74 -3.08
C GLN A 148 -4.98 5.07 -3.37
N CYS A 149 -6.03 5.39 -2.62
CA CYS A 149 -7.39 4.93 -2.88
C CYS A 149 -7.86 5.28 -4.31
N TYR A 150 -7.58 6.50 -4.76
CA TYR A 150 -7.87 6.95 -6.13
C TYR A 150 -7.16 6.06 -7.16
N GLU A 151 -5.84 5.91 -7.03
CA GLU A 151 -5.05 5.09 -7.96
C GLU A 151 -5.55 3.65 -8.02
N LEU A 152 -5.70 2.98 -6.88
CA LEU A 152 -6.15 1.59 -6.81
C LEU A 152 -7.57 1.41 -7.36
N THR A 153 -8.47 2.37 -7.12
CA THR A 153 -9.81 2.35 -7.71
C THR A 153 -9.75 2.43 -9.24
N HIS A 154 -8.87 3.26 -9.80
CA HIS A 154 -8.68 3.36 -11.25
C HIS A 154 -8.03 2.11 -11.83
N GLN A 155 -7.09 1.51 -11.13
CA GLN A 155 -6.47 0.23 -11.51
C GLN A 155 -7.51 -0.89 -11.62
N LEU A 156 -8.34 -1.05 -10.59
CA LEU A 156 -9.41 -2.07 -10.58
C LEU A 156 -10.52 -1.80 -11.60
N ARG A 157 -10.71 -0.56 -12.01
CA ARG A 157 -11.67 -0.14 -13.06
C ARG A 157 -11.13 -0.25 -14.48
N GLY A 158 -9.86 -0.55 -14.66
CA GLY A 158 -9.23 -0.55 -15.97
C GLY A 158 -9.10 0.85 -16.58
N THR A 159 -8.99 1.90 -15.76
CA THR A 159 -8.98 3.31 -16.18
C THR A 159 -7.74 4.08 -15.69
N ALA A 160 -6.67 3.37 -15.36
CA ALA A 160 -5.42 3.97 -14.89
C ALA A 160 -4.49 4.44 -16.04
N GLU A 161 -4.99 4.48 -17.27
CA GLU A 161 -4.28 4.96 -18.47
C GLU A 161 -2.97 4.19 -18.70
N GLN A 162 -1.86 4.90 -18.87
CA GLN A 162 -0.55 4.29 -19.10
C GLN A 162 0.02 3.52 -17.90
N ARG A 163 -0.54 3.75 -16.71
CA ARG A 163 -0.15 3.05 -15.47
C ARG A 163 -0.94 1.76 -15.23
N GLN A 164 -1.86 1.42 -16.15
CA GLN A 164 -2.76 0.29 -15.96
C GLN A 164 -2.01 -1.04 -15.78
N VAL A 165 -2.28 -1.73 -14.69
CA VAL A 165 -1.90 -3.13 -14.46
C VAL A 165 -2.95 -4.00 -15.16
N PRO A 166 -2.58 -4.74 -16.20
CA PRO A 166 -3.54 -5.53 -16.96
C PRO A 166 -4.21 -6.60 -16.08
N GLY A 167 -5.54 -6.62 -16.10
CA GLY A 167 -6.31 -7.66 -15.42
C GLY A 167 -6.40 -7.52 -13.90
N ALA A 168 -5.98 -6.40 -13.32
CA ALA A 168 -6.01 -6.18 -11.87
C ALA A 168 -7.41 -6.35 -11.28
N ARG A 169 -7.53 -7.19 -10.26
CA ARG A 169 -8.77 -7.48 -9.54
C ARG A 169 -8.65 -7.34 -8.03
N THR A 170 -7.44 -7.46 -7.49
CA THR A 170 -7.15 -7.36 -6.05
C THR A 170 -6.04 -6.34 -5.82
N ALA A 171 -6.33 -5.31 -5.03
CA ALA A 171 -5.44 -4.20 -4.80
C ALA A 171 -5.27 -3.92 -3.31
N LEU A 172 -4.04 -3.67 -2.88
CA LEU A 172 -3.73 -3.35 -1.49
C LEU A 172 -3.22 -1.93 -1.35
N GLN A 173 -3.75 -1.22 -0.37
CA GLN A 173 -3.24 0.05 0.10
C GLN A 173 -2.54 -0.14 1.44
N HIS A 174 -1.35 0.40 1.58
CA HIS A 174 -0.64 0.49 2.86
C HIS A 174 -0.27 1.94 3.14
N ASN A 175 -0.65 2.43 4.31
CA ASN A 175 -0.35 3.78 4.76
C ASN A 175 0.22 3.72 6.18
N LEU A 176 1.42 4.28 6.36
CA LEU A 176 2.16 4.24 7.61
C LEU A 176 2.39 5.65 8.14
N GLY A 177 2.05 5.89 9.39
CA GLY A 177 2.43 7.07 10.16
C GLY A 177 3.42 6.71 11.25
N LEU A 178 4.65 7.18 11.16
CA LEU A 178 5.61 7.05 12.24
C LEU A 178 5.07 7.73 13.50
N GLY A 179 5.17 7.05 14.63
CA GLY A 179 4.53 7.46 15.88
C GLY A 179 3.23 6.71 16.17
N GLY A 180 3.01 5.58 15.49
CA GLY A 180 2.07 4.58 15.92
C GLY A 180 0.77 4.46 15.13
N ALA A 181 0.79 4.54 13.81
CA ALA A 181 -0.38 4.21 13.00
C ALA A 181 -0.02 3.52 11.70
N CYS A 182 -0.62 2.37 11.43
CA CYS A 182 -0.59 1.72 10.14
C CYS A 182 -2.01 1.36 9.71
N VAL A 183 -2.39 1.74 8.50
CA VAL A 183 -3.66 1.37 7.90
C VAL A 183 -3.40 0.57 6.64
N VAL A 184 -3.96 -0.64 6.59
CA VAL A 184 -3.97 -1.48 5.40
C VAL A 184 -5.41 -1.66 4.94
N THR A 185 -5.66 -1.43 3.66
CA THR A 185 -6.99 -1.57 3.06
C THR A 185 -6.88 -2.42 1.80
N LEU A 186 -7.73 -3.41 1.67
CA LEU A 186 -7.83 -4.26 0.50
C LEU A 186 -9.08 -3.92 -0.29
N TYR A 187 -8.89 -3.69 -1.57
CA TYR A 187 -9.93 -3.39 -2.55
C TYR A 187 -10.06 -4.54 -3.52
N GLN A 188 -11.28 -4.81 -3.96
CA GLN A 188 -11.54 -5.82 -4.99
C GLN A 188 -12.47 -5.26 -6.07
N ALA A 189 -12.26 -5.73 -7.29
CA ALA A 189 -13.22 -5.57 -8.38
C ALA A 189 -14.37 -6.58 -8.21
N ALA A 190 -15.60 -6.12 -8.45
CA ALA A 190 -16.80 -6.95 -8.38
C ALA A 190 -16.89 -7.96 -9.54
#